data_14e982319fb5eb5ea20188e03a93b23e
#
_entry.id   14e982319fb5eb5ea20188e03a93b23e
#
_cell.length_a   1.000
_cell.length_b   1.000
_cell.length_c   1.000
_cell.angle_alpha   90.00
_cell.angle_beta   90.00
_cell.angle_gamma   90.00
#
_symmetry.space_group_name_H-M   'P 1'
#
loop_
_entity.id
_entity.type
_entity.pdbx_description
1 polymer ?
#
loop_
_entity_poly.entity_id
_entity_poly.type
_entity_poly.pdbx_seq_one_letter_code
_entity_poly.pdbx_strand_id
1 'polypeptide(L)'
;ENVHMIDFTRFKIRDMETGTVLFEITKPPTAGCLKQCDPNTGRFVRYQFTPAFLQLRQVGATVEFTVGDAPINNFRMIERHYFRDKLLKSFDFEFGFCMPSSKNTCEHIYEFPTLSEEIMREMIQHPYETQSDSFYFVDNKLVMHNKADYSYSGGP
;
A
#
# COMPACT_ATOMS: atom_id res chain seq x y z
N GLU A 1 8.32 15.23 2.26
CA GLU A 1 9.64 14.94 2.79
C GLU A 1 9.56 14.06 4.04
N ASN A 2 10.40 13.02 4.08
CA ASN A 2 10.32 12.02 5.15
C ASN A 2 11.19 12.43 6.35
N VAL A 3 10.77 13.47 7.04
CA VAL A 3 11.55 14.01 8.16
C VAL A 3 11.53 13.08 9.38
N HIS A 4 10.58 12.13 9.42
CA HIS A 4 10.46 11.19 10.52
C HIS A 4 11.29 9.93 10.32
N MET A 5 11.97 9.82 9.19
CA MET A 5 12.81 8.68 8.86
C MET A 5 12.06 7.35 8.93
N ILE A 6 10.85 7.35 8.43
CA ILE A 6 10.05 6.15 8.34
C ILE A 6 10.51 5.36 7.13
N ASP A 7 10.85 4.09 7.34
CA ASP A 7 11.35 3.25 6.27
C ASP A 7 10.55 1.95 6.25
N PHE A 8 9.85 1.71 5.15
CA PHE A 8 9.06 0.50 4.99
C PHE A 8 9.98 -0.63 4.55
N THR A 9 10.07 -1.68 5.36
CA THR A 9 11.03 -2.75 5.16
C THR A 9 10.40 -4.02 4.63
N ARG A 10 9.09 -4.18 4.78
CA ARG A 10 8.41 -5.37 4.32
C ARG A 10 6.95 -5.07 4.05
N PHE A 11 6.42 -5.68 2.99
CA PHE A 11 5.02 -5.54 2.64
C PHE A 11 4.52 -6.88 2.12
N LYS A 12 3.40 -7.35 2.66
CA LYS A 12 2.84 -8.66 2.29
C LYS A 12 1.34 -8.54 2.17
N ILE A 13 0.80 -9.10 1.10
CA ILE A 13 -0.64 -9.13 0.85
C ILE A 13 -1.08 -10.58 0.82
N ARG A 14 -2.13 -10.90 1.56
CA ARG A 14 -2.68 -12.26 1.57
C ARG A 14 -4.19 -12.24 1.53
N ASP A 15 -4.76 -13.30 0.97
CA ASP A 15 -6.18 -13.52 0.98
C ASP A 15 -6.60 -13.95 2.39
N MET A 16 -7.51 -13.22 3.00
CA MET A 16 -7.91 -13.49 4.38
C MET A 16 -8.76 -14.76 4.50
N GLU A 17 -9.39 -15.20 3.43
CA GLU A 17 -10.22 -16.41 3.49
C GLU A 17 -9.38 -17.68 3.41
N THR A 18 -8.33 -17.68 2.61
CA THR A 18 -7.53 -18.88 2.41
C THR A 18 -6.16 -18.80 3.05
N GLY A 19 -5.71 -17.60 3.42
CA GLY A 19 -4.36 -17.39 3.92
C GLY A 19 -3.29 -17.38 2.84
N THR A 20 -3.69 -17.48 1.58
CA THR A 20 -2.74 -17.51 0.48
C THR A 20 -2.03 -16.18 0.35
N VAL A 21 -0.70 -16.22 0.28
CA VAL A 21 0.09 -15.01 0.06
C VAL A 21 0.02 -14.65 -1.42
N LEU A 22 -0.43 -13.43 -1.70
CA LEU A 22 -0.61 -12.95 -3.05
C LEU A 22 0.55 -12.11 -3.53
N PHE A 23 1.25 -11.48 -2.60
CA PHE A 23 2.37 -10.62 -2.92
C PHE A 23 3.20 -10.41 -1.67
N GLU A 24 4.51 -10.43 -1.81
CA GLU A 24 5.39 -10.14 -0.67
C GLU A 24 6.69 -9.55 -1.19
N ILE A 25 7.13 -8.47 -0.55
CA ILE A 25 8.41 -7.86 -0.86
C ILE A 25 9.09 -7.48 0.45
N THR A 26 10.38 -7.75 0.53
CA THR A 26 11.19 -7.39 1.68
C THR A 26 12.36 -6.57 1.18
N LYS A 27 12.55 -5.43 1.81
CA LYS A 27 13.64 -4.54 1.45
C LYS A 27 14.96 -5.10 1.98
N PRO A 28 15.97 -5.27 1.12
CA PRO A 28 17.28 -5.73 1.60
C PRO A 28 17.89 -4.72 2.57
N PRO A 29 18.64 -5.20 3.55
CA PRO A 29 19.27 -4.28 4.51
C PRO A 29 20.20 -3.27 3.89
N THR A 30 20.89 -3.65 2.83
CA THR A 30 21.82 -2.76 2.15
C THR A 30 21.18 -1.98 1.04
N ALA A 31 19.91 -1.88 1.06
CA ALA A 31 19.06 -1.41 -0.01
C ALA A 31 19.67 -0.29 -0.84
N GLY A 32 20.17 -0.68 -1.99
CA GLY A 32 20.59 0.30 -2.96
C GLY A 32 19.45 1.17 -3.42
N CYS A 33 18.26 0.76 -3.10
CA CYS A 33 17.07 1.54 -3.39
C CYS A 33 17.16 2.96 -2.85
N LEU A 34 18.04 3.18 -1.91
CA LEU A 34 18.22 4.53 -1.39
C LEU A 34 18.56 5.52 -2.45
N LYS A 35 19.22 5.07 -3.49
CA LYS A 35 19.54 5.95 -4.62
C LYS A 35 18.33 6.28 -5.45
N GLN A 36 17.32 5.43 -5.39
CA GLN A 36 16.13 5.60 -6.21
C GLN A 36 14.96 6.18 -5.44
N CYS A 37 15.10 6.25 -4.13
CA CYS A 37 14.02 6.72 -3.29
C CYS A 37 14.25 8.18 -2.97
N ASP A 38 13.82 9.03 -3.86
CA ASP A 38 13.88 10.47 -3.60
C ASP A 38 12.74 10.81 -2.65
N PRO A 39 13.04 11.26 -1.44
CA PRO A 39 11.98 11.53 -0.48
C PRO A 39 11.06 12.67 -0.88
N ASN A 40 11.49 13.49 -1.84
CA ASN A 40 10.68 14.63 -2.26
C ASN A 40 9.73 14.31 -3.38
N THR A 41 9.84 13.16 -4.01
CA THR A 41 9.00 12.81 -5.15
C THR A 41 7.94 11.77 -4.82
N GLY A 42 7.93 11.26 -3.57
CA GLY A 42 7.05 10.16 -3.24
C GLY A 42 7.54 8.87 -3.85
N ARG A 43 6.78 7.82 -3.68
CA ARG A 43 7.14 6.50 -4.19
C ARG A 43 6.09 6.02 -5.16
N PHE A 44 6.55 5.23 -6.11
CA PHE A 44 5.67 4.64 -7.09
C PHE A 44 5.94 3.14 -7.16
N VAL A 45 4.88 2.33 -7.06
CA VAL A 45 4.99 0.87 -7.10
C VAL A 45 4.02 0.35 -8.14
N ARG A 46 4.43 -0.68 -8.86
CA ARG A 46 3.59 -1.32 -9.85
C ARG A 46 3.33 -2.76 -9.43
N TYR A 47 2.06 -3.11 -9.32
CA TYR A 47 1.64 -4.44 -8.91
C TYR A 47 1.05 -5.21 -10.08
N GLN A 48 1.30 -6.51 -10.10
CA GLN A 48 0.73 -7.39 -11.10
C GLN A 48 0.03 -8.54 -10.40
N PHE A 49 -1.26 -8.63 -10.58
CA PHE A 49 -2.09 -9.66 -9.98
C PHE A 49 -2.85 -10.41 -11.05
N THR A 50 -3.50 -11.50 -10.65
CA THR A 50 -4.36 -12.25 -11.55
C THR A 50 -5.78 -11.67 -11.52
N PRO A 51 -6.62 -12.03 -12.50
CA PRO A 51 -8.01 -11.57 -12.48
C PRO A 51 -8.77 -12.02 -11.23
N ALA A 52 -8.41 -13.17 -10.66
CA ALA A 52 -9.07 -13.66 -9.46
C ALA A 52 -8.95 -12.71 -8.28
N PHE A 53 -7.94 -11.86 -8.27
CA PHE A 53 -7.75 -10.89 -7.20
C PHE A 53 -8.96 -9.97 -7.05
N LEU A 54 -9.62 -9.64 -8.16
CA LEU A 54 -10.76 -8.73 -8.13
C LEU A 54 -12.00 -9.33 -7.50
N GLN A 55 -12.01 -10.65 -7.29
CA GLN A 55 -13.13 -11.32 -6.68
C GLN A 55 -12.95 -11.55 -5.19
N LEU A 56 -11.82 -11.16 -4.64
CA LEU A 56 -11.56 -11.31 -3.22
C LEU A 56 -12.37 -10.30 -2.44
N ARG A 57 -12.83 -10.71 -1.27
CA ARG A 57 -13.61 -9.83 -0.41
C ARG A 57 -12.76 -9.10 0.59
N GLN A 58 -11.83 -9.81 1.21
CA GLN A 58 -10.96 -9.25 2.22
C GLN A 58 -9.53 -9.66 1.95
N VAL A 59 -8.66 -8.68 2.01
CA VAL A 59 -7.23 -8.88 1.82
C VAL A 59 -6.51 -8.26 3.00
N GLY A 60 -5.58 -9.00 3.58
CA GLY A 60 -4.75 -8.49 4.67
C GLY A 60 -3.43 -7.98 4.13
N ALA A 61 -3.11 -6.75 4.48
CA ALA A 61 -1.82 -6.16 4.12
C ALA A 61 -1.00 -6.01 5.39
N THR A 62 0.13 -6.72 5.45
CA THR A 62 1.06 -6.63 6.56
C THR A 62 2.17 -5.69 6.16
N VAL A 63 2.39 -4.66 6.96
CA VAL A 63 3.39 -3.63 6.70
C VAL A 63 4.39 -3.64 7.85
N GLU A 64 5.66 -3.72 7.51
CA GLU A 64 6.73 -3.60 8.49
C GLU A 64 7.52 -2.34 8.18
N PHE A 65 7.80 -1.54 9.19
CA PHE A 65 8.52 -0.30 8.99
C PHE A 65 9.35 0.04 10.22
N THR A 66 10.39 0.81 9.99
CA THR A 66 11.26 1.32 11.06
C THR A 66 11.04 2.81 11.21
N VAL A 67 11.32 3.29 12.42
CA VAL A 67 11.17 4.68 12.79
C VAL A 67 12.54 5.21 13.18
N GLY A 68 12.80 6.49 12.91
CA GLY A 68 14.04 7.12 13.30
C GLY A 68 14.14 7.34 14.81
N ASP A 69 15.02 8.23 15.22
CA ASP A 69 15.35 8.39 16.62
C ASP A 69 14.39 9.31 17.37
N ALA A 70 13.31 9.75 16.74
CA ALA A 70 12.25 10.52 17.39
C ALA A 70 10.94 9.74 17.35
N PRO A 71 10.11 9.86 18.39
CA PRO A 71 8.83 9.15 18.38
C PRO A 71 7.88 9.75 17.35
N ILE A 72 6.91 8.95 16.93
CA ILE A 72 5.89 9.41 16.00
C ILE A 72 4.54 9.30 16.67
N ASN A 73 3.81 10.40 16.71
CA ASN A 73 2.49 10.46 17.29
C ASN A 73 1.42 10.52 16.21
N ASN A 74 0.33 9.78 16.42
CA ASN A 74 -0.82 9.82 15.53
C ASN A 74 -0.45 9.54 14.07
N PHE A 75 0.26 8.43 13.86
CA PHE A 75 0.63 8.01 12.52
C PHE A 75 -0.60 7.39 11.86
N ARG A 76 -0.92 7.86 10.65
CA ARG A 76 -2.15 7.49 9.98
C ARG A 76 -1.93 7.45 8.48
N MET A 77 -2.65 6.56 7.80
CA MET A 77 -2.61 6.47 6.36
C MET A 77 -4.01 6.53 5.80
N ILE A 78 -4.21 7.35 4.79
CA ILE A 78 -5.44 7.36 4.00
C ILE A 78 -5.06 6.89 2.60
N GLU A 79 -5.78 5.88 2.11
CA GLU A 79 -5.48 5.30 0.81
C GLU A 79 -6.73 5.31 -0.03
N ARG A 80 -6.60 5.75 -1.29
CA ARG A 80 -7.70 5.84 -2.23
C ARG A 80 -7.38 5.04 -3.47
N HIS A 81 -8.32 4.22 -3.88
CA HIS A 81 -8.18 3.36 -5.06
C HIS A 81 -9.12 3.85 -6.15
N TYR A 82 -8.59 4.01 -7.35
CA TYR A 82 -9.31 4.53 -8.50
C TYR A 82 -9.18 3.60 -9.68
N PHE A 83 -10.23 3.56 -10.50
CA PHE A 83 -10.10 3.05 -11.86
C PHE A 83 -10.42 4.19 -12.79
N ARG A 84 -9.40 4.64 -13.53
CA ARG A 84 -9.48 5.86 -14.33
C ARG A 84 -9.86 7.02 -13.40
N ASP A 85 -10.98 7.69 -13.67
CA ASP A 85 -11.41 8.82 -12.84
C ASP A 85 -12.39 8.44 -11.76
N LYS A 86 -12.70 7.14 -11.63
CA LYS A 86 -13.71 6.69 -10.69
C LYS A 86 -13.09 6.20 -9.40
N LEU A 87 -13.49 6.80 -8.30
CA LEU A 87 -13.05 6.33 -6.99
C LEU A 87 -13.75 5.01 -6.67
N LEU A 88 -12.98 3.96 -6.44
CA LEU A 88 -13.53 2.65 -6.10
C LEU A 88 -13.77 2.54 -4.61
N LYS A 89 -12.79 2.93 -3.80
CA LYS A 89 -12.91 2.87 -2.37
C LYS A 89 -11.80 3.67 -1.70
N SER A 90 -12.10 4.18 -0.51
CA SER A 90 -11.14 4.90 0.31
C SER A 90 -10.97 4.15 1.62
N PHE A 91 -9.74 4.05 2.10
CA PHE A 91 -9.40 3.38 3.35
C PHE A 91 -8.70 4.35 4.27
N ASP A 92 -8.92 4.20 5.57
CA ASP A 92 -8.34 5.06 6.59
C ASP A 92 -7.84 4.17 7.71
N PHE A 93 -6.53 4.10 7.89
CA PHE A 93 -5.91 3.25 8.88
C PHE A 93 -5.06 4.06 9.83
N GLU A 94 -5.18 3.77 11.12
CA GLU A 94 -4.35 4.39 12.14
C GLU A 94 -3.30 3.42 12.62
N PHE A 95 -2.03 3.86 12.59
CA PHE A 95 -0.94 3.12 13.21
C PHE A 95 -0.76 3.52 14.66
N GLY A 96 -1.16 4.75 15.01
CA GLY A 96 -1.05 5.26 16.37
C GLY A 96 0.33 5.77 16.72
N PHE A 97 0.79 5.44 17.91
CA PHE A 97 2.08 5.90 18.42
C PHE A 97 3.17 4.91 18.04
N CYS A 98 4.31 5.43 17.58
CA CYS A 98 5.47 4.61 17.26
C CYS A 98 6.66 5.08 18.08
N MET A 99 7.31 4.13 18.76
CA MET A 99 8.46 4.41 19.60
C MET A 99 9.67 4.81 18.76
N PRO A 100 10.56 5.64 19.32
CA PRO A 100 11.79 5.96 18.59
C PRO A 100 12.65 4.71 18.38
N SER A 101 13.33 4.70 17.25
CA SER A 101 14.26 3.63 16.87
C SER A 101 13.61 2.24 16.93
N SER A 102 12.35 2.16 16.58
CA SER A 102 11.60 0.90 16.67
C SER A 102 11.31 0.32 15.30
N LYS A 103 11.07 -1.00 15.29
CA LYS A 103 10.54 -1.68 14.13
C LYS A 103 9.10 -2.07 14.46
N ASN A 104 8.19 -1.74 13.59
CA ASN A 104 6.77 -1.93 13.81
C ASN A 104 6.17 -2.78 12.70
N THR A 105 5.24 -3.66 13.07
CA THR A 105 4.52 -4.49 12.12
C THR A 105 3.03 -4.27 12.36
N CYS A 106 2.30 -3.95 11.30
CA CYS A 106 0.87 -3.73 11.37
C CYS A 106 0.19 -4.50 10.26
N GLU A 107 -0.97 -5.06 10.57
CA GLU A 107 -1.79 -5.69 9.55
C GLU A 107 -3.08 -4.91 9.40
N HIS A 108 -3.39 -4.50 8.19
CA HIS A 108 -4.62 -3.78 7.87
C HIS A 108 -5.46 -4.65 6.94
N ILE A 109 -6.75 -4.74 7.25
CA ILE A 109 -7.65 -5.55 6.46
C ILE A 109 -8.41 -4.65 5.52
N TYR A 110 -8.27 -4.93 4.22
CA TYR A 110 -8.97 -4.19 3.18
C TYR A 110 -10.23 -4.97 2.82
N GLU A 111 -11.37 -4.35 3.01
CA GLU A 111 -12.62 -4.92 2.54
C GLU A 111 -12.95 -4.28 1.21
N PHE A 112 -12.92 -5.07 0.15
CA PHE A 112 -13.12 -4.55 -1.17
C PHE A 112 -14.61 -4.40 -1.48
N PRO A 113 -14.97 -3.38 -2.26
CA PRO A 113 -16.36 -3.24 -2.68
C PRO A 113 -16.71 -4.33 -3.70
N THR A 114 -18.00 -4.62 -3.79
CA THR A 114 -18.48 -5.51 -4.82
C THR A 114 -18.47 -4.75 -6.15
N LEU A 115 -17.67 -5.21 -7.09
CA LEU A 115 -17.56 -4.58 -8.39
C LEU A 115 -18.44 -5.32 -9.37
N SER A 116 -19.02 -4.59 -10.33
CA SER A 116 -19.79 -5.22 -11.38
C SER A 116 -18.87 -5.99 -12.31
N GLU A 117 -19.41 -6.99 -12.98
CA GLU A 117 -18.63 -7.77 -13.93
C GLU A 117 -18.06 -6.89 -15.04
N GLU A 118 -18.82 -5.88 -15.43
CA GLU A 118 -18.40 -4.98 -16.49
C GLU A 118 -17.14 -4.19 -16.06
N ILE A 119 -17.15 -3.66 -14.84
CA ILE A 119 -16.02 -2.91 -14.34
C ILE A 119 -14.80 -3.81 -14.17
N MET A 120 -15.01 -5.02 -13.62
CA MET A 120 -13.91 -5.94 -13.45
C MET A 120 -13.28 -6.31 -14.79
N ARG A 121 -14.11 -6.52 -15.81
CA ARG A 121 -13.60 -6.83 -17.14
C ARG A 121 -12.76 -5.70 -17.69
N GLU A 122 -13.21 -4.47 -17.50
CA GLU A 122 -12.45 -3.34 -18.00
C GLU A 122 -11.14 -3.16 -17.24
N MET A 123 -11.13 -3.42 -15.94
CA MET A 123 -9.90 -3.33 -15.16
C MET A 123 -8.89 -4.37 -15.64
N ILE A 124 -9.35 -5.56 -15.99
CA ILE A 124 -8.48 -6.61 -16.51
C ILE A 124 -7.93 -6.25 -17.89
N GLN A 125 -8.77 -5.68 -18.74
CA GLN A 125 -8.38 -5.35 -20.11
C GLN A 125 -7.53 -4.11 -20.23
N HIS A 126 -7.51 -3.27 -19.19
CA HIS A 126 -6.76 -2.02 -19.21
C HIS A 126 -5.77 -1.96 -18.05
N PRO A 127 -4.66 -2.69 -18.18
CA PRO A 127 -3.67 -2.73 -17.10
C PRO A 127 -3.14 -1.34 -16.77
N TYR A 128 -2.89 -1.14 -15.50
CA TYR A 128 -2.29 0.08 -14.94
C TYR A 128 -3.19 1.30 -15.01
N GLU A 129 -4.44 1.16 -15.41
CA GLU A 129 -5.42 2.25 -15.28
C GLU A 129 -6.14 2.21 -13.94
N THR A 130 -5.91 1.14 -13.16
CA THR A 130 -6.31 1.09 -11.76
C THR A 130 -5.13 1.60 -10.95
N GLN A 131 -5.38 2.62 -10.14
CA GLN A 131 -4.30 3.29 -9.40
C GLN A 131 -4.72 3.57 -7.98
N SER A 132 -3.74 3.77 -7.12
CA SER A 132 -4.01 4.16 -5.75
C SER A 132 -3.04 5.25 -5.31
N ASP A 133 -3.52 6.07 -4.37
CA ASP A 133 -2.72 7.06 -3.68
C ASP A 133 -2.76 6.73 -2.20
N SER A 134 -1.60 6.68 -1.57
CA SER A 134 -1.48 6.47 -0.13
C SER A 134 -0.87 7.70 0.49
N PHE A 135 -1.63 8.35 1.37
CA PHE A 135 -1.21 9.57 2.05
C PHE A 135 -0.93 9.25 3.50
N TYR A 136 0.28 9.56 3.95
CA TYR A 136 0.70 9.27 5.31
C TYR A 136 0.79 10.54 6.13
N PHE A 137 0.20 10.52 7.31
CA PHE A 137 0.11 11.70 8.18
C PHE A 137 0.73 11.42 9.54
N VAL A 138 1.38 12.43 10.09
CA VAL A 138 1.83 12.44 11.48
C VAL A 138 1.26 13.69 12.11
N ASP A 139 0.49 13.53 13.19
CA ASP A 139 -0.20 14.64 13.87
C ASP A 139 -0.99 15.49 12.88
N ASN A 140 -1.70 14.80 11.98
CA ASN A 140 -2.55 15.43 10.97
C ASN A 140 -1.81 16.22 9.90
N LYS A 141 -0.50 16.04 9.80
CA LYS A 141 0.29 16.69 8.75
C LYS A 141 0.77 15.64 7.76
N LEU A 142 0.61 15.93 6.48
CA LEU A 142 1.05 15.03 5.43
C LEU A 142 2.57 14.95 5.42
N VAL A 143 3.11 13.73 5.53
CA VAL A 143 4.56 13.53 5.55
C VAL A 143 5.06 12.70 4.38
N MET A 144 4.20 11.86 3.78
CA MET A 144 4.58 11.03 2.64
C MET A 144 3.39 10.78 1.74
N HIS A 145 3.68 10.55 0.46
CA HIS A 145 2.66 10.21 -0.52
C HIS A 145 3.25 9.14 -1.44
N ASN A 146 2.59 8.00 -1.50
CA ASN A 146 2.99 6.92 -2.40
C ASN A 146 1.92 6.71 -3.44
N LYS A 147 2.33 6.31 -4.63
CA LYS A 147 1.41 5.98 -5.72
C LYS A 147 1.66 4.56 -6.18
N ALA A 148 0.60 3.92 -6.64
CA ALA A 148 0.71 2.58 -7.20
C ALA A 148 -0.24 2.43 -8.38
N ASP A 149 0.13 1.58 -9.32
CA ASP A 149 -0.80 1.16 -10.35
C ASP A 149 -0.85 -0.37 -10.39
N TYR A 150 -1.90 -0.89 -10.98
CA TYR A 150 -2.25 -2.29 -10.86
C TYR A 150 -2.60 -2.90 -12.20
N SER A 151 -2.14 -4.13 -12.41
CA SER A 151 -2.57 -4.95 -13.53
C SER A 151 -3.25 -6.19 -12.98
N TYR A 152 -4.35 -6.57 -13.59
CA TYR A 152 -5.07 -7.79 -13.24
C TYR A 152 -5.17 -8.72 -14.45
N SER A 153 -4.26 -8.57 -15.39
CA SER A 153 -4.35 -9.33 -16.65
C SER A 153 -3.79 -10.73 -16.54
N GLY A 154 -3.50 -11.19 -15.35
CA GLY A 154 -3.17 -12.59 -15.17
C GLY A 154 -1.73 -12.92 -15.45
N GLY A 155 -0.87 -11.98 -15.39
CA GLY A 155 0.53 -12.34 -15.53
C GLY A 155 0.84 -13.37 -14.47
N PRO A 156 1.61 -14.35 -14.73
CA PRO A 156 2.53 -14.76 -13.74
C PRO A 156 3.60 -13.78 -13.86
#